data_2275a2a25732a3fec378f6df3b82ad2f
#
_entry.id   2275a2a25732a3fec378f6df3b82ad2f
#
_cell.length_a   1.000
_cell.length_b   1.000
_cell.length_c   1.000
_cell.angle_alpha   90.00
_cell.angle_beta   90.00
_cell.angle_gamma   90.00
#
_symmetry.space_group_name_H-M   'P 1'
#
loop_
_entity.id
_entity.type
_entity.pdbx_description
1 polymer ?
#
loop_
_entity_poly.entity_id
_entity_poly.type
_entity_poly.pdbx_seq_one_letter_code
_entity_poly.pdbx_strand_id
1 'polypeptide(L)'
;MNTTAAAQYRAVQRNNADNVVTQHADLVRRIAHHLAARLPASVEVDDLIQAGMIGLIEASRSYDSEQGASFETYASIRIRGSMIDEIRRGDWVPRSVHRRARDAAAA
;
A
#
# COMPACT_ATOMS: atom_id res chain seq x y z
N MET A 1 5.26 31.39 21.75
CA MET A 1 4.38 31.24 21.96
C MET A 1 3.52 30.86 21.06
N ASN A 2 3.49 31.14 20.08
CA ASN A 2 2.56 30.79 19.29
C ASN A 2 2.85 29.68 18.47
N THR A 3 2.13 28.61 18.60
CA THR A 3 2.06 27.58 17.60
C THR A 3 1.40 28.21 16.43
N THR A 4 2.10 28.30 15.33
CA THR A 4 1.52 28.91 14.16
C THR A 4 0.39 28.05 13.63
N ALA A 5 -0.48 28.65 12.84
CA ALA A 5 -1.55 27.90 12.19
C ALA A 5 -0.98 26.78 11.32
N ALA A 6 0.15 27.04 10.67
CA ALA A 6 0.77 26.01 9.82
C ALA A 6 1.24 24.83 10.65
N ALA A 7 1.80 25.10 11.84
CA ALA A 7 2.25 24.00 12.71
C ALA A 7 1.07 23.20 13.23
N GLN A 8 -0.01 23.86 13.57
CA GLN A 8 -1.21 23.18 14.03
C GLN A 8 -1.81 22.32 12.93
N TYR A 9 -1.85 22.86 11.72
CA TYR A 9 -2.36 22.12 10.59
C TYR A 9 -1.54 20.86 10.34
N ARG A 10 -0.22 20.95 10.40
CA ARG A 10 0.64 19.79 10.19
C ARG A 10 0.46 18.75 11.28
N ALA A 11 0.23 19.20 12.52
CA ALA A 11 -0.02 18.25 13.61
C ALA A 11 -1.33 17.49 13.39
N VAL A 12 -2.37 18.20 12.95
CA VAL A 12 -3.65 17.56 12.66
C VAL A 12 -3.51 16.58 11.51
N GLN A 13 -2.75 16.95 10.49
CA GLN A 13 -2.54 16.05 9.36
C GLN A 13 -1.82 14.78 9.77
N ARG A 14 -0.81 14.89 10.64
CA ARG A 14 -0.11 13.71 11.13
C ARG A 14 -1.03 12.81 11.94
N ASN A 15 -1.83 13.41 12.81
CA ASN A 15 -2.76 12.64 13.64
C ASN A 15 -3.78 11.91 12.78
N ASN A 16 -4.27 12.58 11.73
CA ASN A 16 -5.23 11.94 10.83
C ASN A 16 -4.61 10.77 10.10
N ALA A 17 -3.37 10.91 9.65
CA ALA A 17 -2.69 9.81 8.96
C ALA A 17 -2.46 8.64 9.91
N ASP A 18 -2.05 8.93 11.15
CA ASP A 18 -1.83 7.87 12.13
C ASP A 18 -3.13 7.15 12.44
N ASN A 19 -4.22 7.88 12.58
CA ASN A 19 -5.52 7.26 12.83
C ASN A 19 -5.95 6.37 11.67
N VAL A 20 -5.75 6.83 10.45
CA VAL A 20 -6.12 6.06 9.28
C VAL A 20 -5.33 4.76 9.23
N VAL A 21 -4.01 4.82 9.48
CA VAL A 21 -3.19 3.62 9.48
C VAL A 21 -3.66 2.66 10.57
N THR A 22 -3.91 3.18 11.79
CA THR A 22 -4.35 2.35 12.89
C THR A 22 -5.66 1.65 12.60
N GLN A 23 -6.60 2.38 12.02
CA GLN A 23 -7.93 1.84 11.78
C GLN A 23 -7.97 0.87 10.62
N HIS A 24 -7.06 1.01 9.66
CA HIS A 24 -7.16 0.24 8.43
C HIS A 24 -5.96 -0.68 8.20
N ALA A 25 -5.12 -0.86 9.21
CA ALA A 25 -3.96 -1.73 9.06
C ALA A 25 -4.37 -3.17 8.74
N ASP A 26 -5.46 -3.63 9.35
CA ASP A 26 -5.94 -4.99 9.09
C ASP A 26 -6.41 -5.14 7.64
N LEU A 27 -7.01 -4.11 7.10
CA LEU A 27 -7.41 -4.13 5.69
C LEU A 27 -6.19 -4.30 4.80
N VAL A 28 -5.12 -3.57 5.09
CA VAL A 28 -3.89 -3.68 4.32
C VAL A 28 -3.34 -5.10 4.40
N ARG A 29 -3.30 -5.67 5.60
CA ARG A 29 -2.79 -7.04 5.77
C ARG A 29 -3.62 -8.05 5.01
N ARG A 30 -4.95 -7.91 5.06
CA ARG A 30 -5.82 -8.85 4.35
C ARG A 30 -5.58 -8.80 2.85
N ILE A 31 -5.44 -7.59 2.30
CA ILE A 31 -5.20 -7.44 0.88
C ILE A 31 -3.84 -8.02 0.52
N ALA A 32 -2.82 -7.76 1.34
CA ALA A 32 -1.48 -8.26 1.09
C ALA A 32 -1.44 -9.79 1.06
N HIS A 33 -2.05 -10.42 2.04
CA HIS A 33 -2.07 -11.88 2.08
C HIS A 33 -2.88 -12.47 0.94
N HIS A 34 -3.96 -11.79 0.58
CA HIS A 34 -4.78 -12.25 -0.53
C HIS A 34 -4.00 -12.22 -1.85
N LEU A 35 -3.24 -11.15 -2.06
CA LEU A 35 -2.41 -11.05 -3.26
C LEU A 35 -1.24 -12.03 -3.21
N ALA A 36 -0.59 -12.15 -2.05
CA ALA A 36 0.57 -13.03 -1.93
C ALA A 36 0.21 -14.47 -2.22
N ALA A 37 -1.00 -14.88 -1.89
CA ALA A 37 -1.43 -16.25 -2.13
C ALA A 37 -1.46 -16.61 -3.61
N ARG A 38 -1.50 -15.60 -4.48
CA ARG A 38 -1.58 -15.81 -5.91
C ARG A 38 -0.29 -15.48 -6.63
N LEU A 39 0.76 -15.20 -5.87
CA LEU A 39 2.04 -14.77 -6.43
C LEU A 39 3.12 -15.79 -6.10
N PRO A 40 4.25 -15.73 -6.81
CA PRO A 40 5.35 -16.64 -6.51
C PRO A 40 5.84 -16.45 -5.08
N ALA A 41 6.39 -17.51 -4.51
CA ALA A 41 6.87 -17.48 -3.14
C ALA A 41 7.99 -16.48 -2.92
N SER A 42 8.62 -16.01 -4.00
CA SER A 42 9.67 -15.01 -3.90
C SER A 42 9.15 -13.63 -3.54
N VAL A 43 7.84 -13.42 -3.62
CA VAL A 43 7.25 -12.14 -3.24
C VAL A 43 7.02 -12.15 -1.75
N GLU A 44 7.64 -11.19 -1.06
CA GLU A 44 7.54 -11.11 0.39
C GLU A 44 6.27 -10.36 0.78
N VAL A 45 5.45 -10.96 1.64
CA VAL A 45 4.21 -10.32 2.06
C VAL A 45 4.48 -9.02 2.80
N ASP A 46 5.60 -8.95 3.53
CA ASP A 46 5.93 -7.72 4.26
C ASP A 46 6.18 -6.56 3.32
N ASP A 47 6.77 -6.81 2.16
CA ASP A 47 6.96 -5.76 1.17
C ASP A 47 5.63 -5.27 0.64
N LEU A 48 4.68 -6.18 0.46
CA LEU A 48 3.34 -5.78 0.03
C LEU A 48 2.65 -4.96 1.10
N ILE A 49 2.80 -5.35 2.36
CA ILE A 49 2.18 -4.60 3.45
C ILE A 49 2.73 -3.18 3.50
N GLN A 50 4.05 -3.02 3.37
CA GLN A 50 4.63 -1.68 3.36
C GLN A 50 4.11 -0.84 2.21
N ALA A 51 4.06 -1.40 1.02
CA ALA A 51 3.54 -0.69 -0.14
C ALA A 51 2.07 -0.32 0.07
N GLY A 52 1.31 -1.24 0.66
CA GLY A 52 -0.09 -0.99 0.93
C GLY A 52 -0.32 0.10 1.95
N MET A 53 0.54 0.18 2.97
CA MET A 53 0.45 1.26 3.94
C MET A 53 0.68 2.61 3.28
N ILE A 54 1.64 2.70 2.38
CA ILE A 54 1.86 3.93 1.63
C ILE A 54 0.62 4.28 0.82
N GLY A 55 0.03 3.30 0.15
CA GLY A 55 -1.18 3.51 -0.61
C GLY A 55 -2.34 3.98 0.26
N LEU A 56 -2.43 3.44 1.47
CA LEU A 56 -3.46 3.85 2.42
C LEU A 56 -3.28 5.30 2.82
N ILE A 57 -2.06 5.71 3.11
CA ILE A 57 -1.79 7.09 3.49
C ILE A 57 -2.12 8.02 2.34
N GLU A 58 -1.72 7.66 1.12
CA GLU A 58 -2.05 8.45 -0.05
C GLU A 58 -3.55 8.55 -0.24
N ALA A 59 -4.25 7.45 -0.02
CA ALA A 59 -5.71 7.46 -0.13
C ALA A 59 -6.33 8.43 0.86
N SER A 60 -5.80 8.49 2.07
CA SER A 60 -6.34 9.38 3.09
C SER A 60 -6.21 10.85 2.70
N ARG A 61 -5.22 11.15 1.89
CA ARG A 61 -4.99 12.53 1.44
C ARG A 61 -5.80 12.90 0.21
N SER A 62 -6.15 11.91 -0.61
CA SER A 62 -6.83 12.17 -1.87
C SER A 62 -8.32 11.86 -1.84
N TYR A 63 -8.81 11.28 -0.78
CA TYR A 63 -10.20 10.84 -0.73
C TYR A 63 -11.14 12.03 -0.75
N ASP A 64 -12.17 11.91 -1.55
CA ASP A 64 -13.22 12.91 -1.64
C ASP A 64 -14.55 12.19 -1.42
N SER A 65 -15.20 12.50 -0.31
CA SER A 65 -16.46 11.83 0.04
C SER A 65 -17.57 12.15 -0.94
N GLU A 66 -17.41 13.18 -1.74
CA GLU A 66 -18.43 13.54 -2.73
C GLU A 66 -18.36 12.67 -3.97
N GLN A 67 -17.36 11.84 -4.10
CA GLN A 67 -17.24 10.96 -5.25
C GLN A 67 -18.11 9.71 -5.17
N GLY A 68 -18.83 9.52 -4.08
CA GLY A 68 -19.81 8.46 -3.99
C GLY A 68 -19.34 7.14 -3.40
N ALA A 69 -18.03 6.89 -3.38
CA ALA A 69 -17.51 5.67 -2.78
C ALA A 69 -17.16 5.92 -1.33
N SER A 70 -17.30 4.90 -0.49
CA SER A 70 -16.85 5.00 0.89
C SER A 70 -15.32 5.06 0.92
N PHE A 71 -14.78 5.56 2.03
CA PHE A 71 -13.33 5.61 2.16
C PHE A 71 -12.72 4.22 2.07
N GLU A 72 -13.35 3.24 2.70
CA GLU A 72 -12.80 1.88 2.68
C GLU A 72 -12.74 1.33 1.26
N THR A 73 -13.77 1.56 0.46
CA THR A 73 -13.76 1.12 -0.92
C THR A 73 -12.66 1.81 -1.72
N TYR A 74 -12.58 3.13 -1.56
CA TYR A 74 -11.56 3.91 -2.25
C TYR A 74 -10.17 3.48 -1.83
N ALA A 75 -9.97 3.32 -0.52
CA ALA A 75 -8.67 2.93 0.02
C ALA A 75 -8.27 1.54 -0.46
N SER A 76 -9.21 0.60 -0.52
CA SER A 76 -8.89 -0.75 -0.97
C SER A 76 -8.33 -0.74 -2.38
N ILE A 77 -8.89 0.08 -3.25
CA ILE A 77 -8.41 0.18 -4.62
C ILE A 77 -7.00 0.76 -4.64
N ARG A 78 -6.76 1.82 -3.86
CA ARG A 78 -5.45 2.45 -3.83
C ARG A 78 -4.41 1.55 -3.19
N ILE A 79 -4.78 0.85 -2.13
CA ILE A 79 -3.88 -0.09 -1.46
C ILE A 79 -3.44 -1.18 -2.42
N ARG A 80 -4.41 -1.79 -3.10
CA ARG A 80 -4.10 -2.85 -4.05
C ARG A 80 -3.24 -2.33 -5.18
N GLY A 81 -3.55 -1.15 -5.69
CA GLY A 81 -2.75 -0.54 -6.76
C GLY A 81 -1.31 -0.32 -6.35
N SER A 82 -1.08 0.16 -5.12
CA SER A 82 0.28 0.37 -4.62
C SER A 82 1.04 -0.95 -4.51
N MET A 83 0.38 -1.99 -4.08
CA MET A 83 1.01 -3.31 -3.98
C MET A 83 1.38 -3.86 -5.34
N ILE A 84 0.48 -3.71 -6.31
CA ILE A 84 0.75 -4.18 -7.67
C ILE A 84 1.90 -3.38 -8.27
N ASP A 85 1.94 -2.08 -8.03
CA ASP A 85 3.05 -1.25 -8.50
C ASP A 85 4.36 -1.69 -7.89
N GLU A 86 4.34 -2.06 -6.63
CA GLU A 86 5.55 -2.55 -5.97
C GLU A 86 6.03 -3.85 -6.58
N ILE A 87 5.13 -4.75 -6.89
CA ILE A 87 5.47 -6.00 -7.54
C ILE A 87 6.13 -5.73 -8.89
N ARG A 88 5.58 -4.81 -9.66
CA ARG A 88 6.10 -4.49 -10.98
C ARG A 88 7.44 -3.77 -10.92
N ARG A 89 7.62 -2.93 -9.90
CA ARG A 89 8.80 -2.11 -9.79
C ARG A 89 9.97 -2.83 -9.20
N GLY A 90 9.70 -3.81 -8.34
CA GLY A 90 10.75 -4.61 -7.74
C GLY A 90 11.38 -5.50 -8.77
N ASP A 91 11.96 -6.58 -8.34
CA ASP A 91 12.57 -7.51 -9.25
C ASP A 91 11.58 -8.39 -9.96
N TRP A 92 10.30 -8.13 -9.77
CA TRP A 92 9.31 -8.96 -10.41
C TRP A 92 9.21 -8.56 -11.87
N VAL A 93 9.55 -9.49 -12.74
CA VAL A 93 9.46 -9.30 -14.17
C VAL A 93 8.43 -10.27 -14.69
N PRO A 94 8.05 -10.20 -15.97
CA PRO A 94 7.12 -11.19 -16.51
C PRO A 94 7.53 -12.57 -16.08
N ARG A 95 6.56 -13.34 -15.65
CA ARG A 95 6.80 -14.59 -14.96
C ARG A 95 7.79 -15.49 -15.67
N SER A 96 7.71 -15.58 -16.97
CA SER A 96 8.61 -16.45 -17.73
C SER A 96 10.05 -15.98 -17.65
N VAL A 97 10.29 -14.68 -17.74
CA VAL A 97 11.63 -14.14 -17.67
C VAL A 97 12.22 -14.30 -16.29
N HIS A 98 11.41 -13.97 -15.26
CA HIS A 98 11.86 -14.09 -13.89
C HIS A 98 12.20 -15.53 -13.53
N ARG A 99 11.36 -16.45 -13.94
CA ARG A 99 11.55 -17.85 -13.66
C ARG A 99 12.81 -18.37 -14.35
N ARG A 100 13.04 -17.97 -15.59
CA ARG A 100 14.20 -18.40 -16.32
C ARG A 100 15.48 -17.90 -15.67
N ALA A 101 15.50 -16.66 -15.24
CA ALA A 101 16.66 -16.11 -14.57
C ALA A 101 16.95 -16.88 -13.29
N ARG A 102 15.92 -17.23 -12.56
CA ARG A 102 16.07 -17.96 -11.32
C ARG A 102 16.56 -19.38 -11.56
N ASP A 103 16.02 -20.04 -12.58
CA ASP A 103 16.43 -21.39 -12.92
C ASP A 103 17.89 -21.41 -13.34
N ALA A 104 18.29 -20.42 -14.12
CA ALA A 104 19.68 -20.33 -14.55
C ALA A 104 20.60 -20.12 -13.36
N ALA A 105 20.17 -19.32 -12.38
CA ALA A 105 20.98 -19.12 -11.19
C ALA A 105 21.03 -20.35 -10.32
N ALA A 106 19.98 -21.12 -10.30
CA ALA A 106 19.91 -22.33 -9.49
C ALA A 106 20.66 -23.47 -10.13
N ALA A 107 20.78 -23.45 -11.43
CA ALA A 107 21.52 -24.49 -12.13
C ALA A 107 23.01 -24.30 -11.95
#